data_03e5f800686dca110fef7fee54e430b7
#
_entry.id   03e5f800686dca110fef7fee54e430b7
#
_cell.length_a   1.000
_cell.length_b   1.000
_cell.length_c   1.000
_cell.angle_alpha   90.00
_cell.angle_beta   90.00
_cell.angle_gamma   90.00
#
_symmetry.space_group_name_H-M   'P 1'
#
loop_
_entity.id
_entity.type
_entity.pdbx_description
1 polymer ?
#
loop_
_entity_poly.entity_id
_entity_poly.type
_entity_poly.pdbx_seq_one_letter_code
_entity_poly.pdbx_strand_id
1 'polypeptide(L)'
;MTDLKAKMYVKMKEKDSFSNCFFSQESLSAFNAPEYCIFPGFCDVHVHFREPGFSYKETVRTGSLSAAAGGYTDVCTMPNLNPVPDSVEHLREQTEIIKRDALIGVHPYGAITVGERGERLADLEGMAENCIAFSDDGRGVQDTGMMREAMQRAKALGKMIVAHCEVNDLLFGGYIHDGEYARAHGHRGICSESEWKQIERDLKLCDEVGCDYHVCHISTKESVELIRAAKADGVRVTCETGPHYLILSDKDLMEHGRFKMNPPLRSEADKNALIEGVLDGTISMIATDHAPHSVEEKSRGLEKSAFGIVGLETAFPLMYTHFVKTGIMSMERLVDLMCYNARERFGLPVGESFSVWLLDEEFTVNPESFKSKGRATPFEGARLFGVHKATVYNGKVI
;
A
#
# COMPACT_ATOMS: atom_id res chain seq x y z
N MET A 1 21.31 -34.95 -2.67
CA MET A 1 21.48 -33.53 -3.01
C MET A 1 20.66 -33.29 -4.27
N THR A 2 19.43 -32.88 -4.11
CA THR A 2 18.58 -32.49 -5.24
C THR A 2 18.90 -31.03 -5.56
N ASP A 3 19.51 -30.81 -6.73
CA ASP A 3 19.67 -29.48 -7.33
C ASP A 3 18.28 -28.81 -7.39
N LEU A 4 18.03 -27.85 -6.52
CA LEU A 4 16.90 -26.93 -6.65
C LEU A 4 17.15 -26.12 -7.94
N LYS A 5 16.47 -26.49 -9.02
CA LYS A 5 16.60 -25.84 -10.32
C LYS A 5 16.01 -24.43 -10.37
N ALA A 6 15.08 -24.10 -9.47
CA ALA A 6 14.49 -22.76 -9.34
C ALA A 6 15.42 -21.82 -8.55
N LYS A 7 15.53 -20.56 -8.96
CA LYS A 7 16.23 -19.52 -8.19
C LYS A 7 15.35 -19.12 -7.01
N MET A 8 15.86 -19.31 -5.78
CA MET A 8 15.16 -18.89 -4.57
C MET A 8 15.75 -17.56 -4.07
N TYR A 9 14.89 -16.55 -3.93
CA TYR A 9 15.23 -15.27 -3.32
C TYR A 9 14.81 -15.23 -1.85
N VAL A 10 15.26 -16.23 -1.07
CA VAL A 10 15.08 -16.24 0.37
C VAL A 10 16.33 -15.67 1.01
N LYS A 11 16.24 -14.47 1.56
CA LYS A 11 17.31 -13.89 2.35
C LYS A 11 17.34 -14.61 3.70
N MET A 12 18.32 -15.50 3.90
CA MET A 12 18.65 -15.98 5.24
C MET A 12 19.28 -14.80 6.00
N LYS A 13 18.51 -14.04 6.74
CA LYS A 13 19.06 -13.17 7.79
C LYS A 13 19.64 -14.07 8.87
N GLU A 14 20.97 -14.09 8.99
CA GLU A 14 21.61 -14.59 10.19
C GLU A 14 21.20 -13.70 11.36
N LYS A 15 20.62 -14.34 12.36
CA LYS A 15 20.25 -13.95 13.74
C LYS A 15 18.80 -13.60 14.03
N ASP A 16 18.22 -14.56 14.76
CA ASP A 16 17.25 -14.40 15.84
C ASP A 16 15.93 -13.69 15.55
N SER A 17 15.04 -14.33 14.83
CA SER A 17 13.59 -14.44 15.02
C SER A 17 12.80 -14.83 13.76
N PHE A 18 13.40 -14.88 12.57
CA PHE A 18 12.75 -15.31 11.32
C PHE A 18 13.27 -16.66 10.80
N SER A 19 13.71 -17.53 11.70
CA SER A 19 14.41 -18.78 11.35
C SER A 19 13.54 -19.90 10.77
N ASN A 20 12.30 -19.66 10.36
CA ASN A 20 11.39 -20.70 9.88
C ASN A 20 10.67 -20.37 8.56
N CYS A 21 11.37 -19.82 7.58
CA CYS A 21 10.88 -19.89 6.18
C CYS A 21 11.26 -21.27 5.60
N PHE A 22 10.66 -22.34 6.10
CA PHE A 22 10.77 -23.65 5.48
C PHE A 22 9.55 -23.88 4.59
N PHE A 23 9.70 -23.52 3.31
CA PHE A 23 8.76 -24.07 2.30
C PHE A 23 8.90 -25.60 2.32
N SER A 24 7.79 -26.30 2.46
CA SER A 24 7.84 -27.77 2.41
C SER A 24 8.40 -28.21 1.07
N GLN A 25 9.25 -29.23 1.05
CA GLN A 25 9.77 -29.80 -0.21
C GLN A 25 8.64 -30.21 -1.15
N GLU A 26 7.49 -30.59 -0.62
CA GLU A 26 6.30 -30.98 -1.37
C GLU A 26 5.69 -29.78 -2.11
N SER A 27 5.56 -28.63 -1.44
CA SER A 27 5.06 -27.39 -2.06
C SER A 27 6.00 -26.84 -3.14
N LEU A 28 7.32 -26.99 -2.96
CA LEU A 28 8.33 -26.54 -3.93
C LEU A 28 8.48 -27.51 -5.11
N SER A 29 8.20 -28.79 -4.94
CA SER A 29 8.40 -29.79 -5.99
C SER A 29 7.55 -29.53 -7.24
N ALA A 30 6.38 -28.93 -7.09
CA ALA A 30 5.49 -28.54 -8.18
C ALA A 30 6.07 -27.39 -9.07
N PHE A 31 7.02 -26.63 -8.55
CA PHE A 31 7.60 -25.45 -9.20
C PHE A 31 9.12 -25.58 -9.44
N ASN A 32 9.61 -26.78 -9.62
CA ASN A 32 11.04 -27.08 -9.78
C ASN A 32 11.52 -26.97 -11.24
N ALA A 33 11.23 -25.86 -11.92
CA ALA A 33 11.74 -25.56 -13.24
C ALA A 33 12.80 -24.45 -13.15
N PRO A 34 13.90 -24.51 -13.95
CA PRO A 34 15.03 -23.59 -13.82
C PRO A 34 14.71 -22.13 -14.17
N GLU A 35 13.65 -21.90 -14.91
CA GLU A 35 13.14 -20.56 -15.26
C GLU A 35 12.33 -19.90 -14.16
N TYR A 36 11.85 -20.64 -13.16
CA TYR A 36 11.04 -20.07 -12.08
C TYR A 36 11.92 -19.35 -11.05
N CYS A 37 11.43 -18.17 -10.64
CA CYS A 37 11.92 -17.44 -9.50
C CYS A 37 10.88 -17.46 -8.40
N ILE A 38 11.29 -17.83 -7.18
CA ILE A 38 10.41 -17.95 -6.02
C ILE A 38 10.75 -16.84 -5.04
N PHE A 39 9.73 -16.08 -4.64
CA PHE A 39 9.84 -15.02 -3.65
C PHE A 39 8.99 -15.34 -2.43
N PRO A 40 9.37 -14.89 -1.21
CA PRO A 40 8.47 -14.92 -0.08
C PRO A 40 7.19 -14.15 -0.46
N GLY A 41 6.05 -14.56 0.07
CA GLY A 41 4.79 -13.88 -0.22
C GLY A 41 4.86 -12.40 0.15
N PHE A 42 4.53 -11.52 -0.80
CA PHE A 42 4.55 -10.08 -0.57
C PHE A 42 3.49 -9.65 0.45
N CYS A 43 3.71 -8.49 1.06
CA CYS A 43 2.81 -7.89 2.04
C CYS A 43 2.52 -6.44 1.63
N ASP A 44 1.24 -6.12 1.39
CA ASP A 44 0.81 -4.76 1.09
C ASP A 44 0.07 -4.16 2.28
N VAL A 45 0.58 -3.08 2.81
CA VAL A 45 0.02 -2.47 4.02
C VAL A 45 -1.07 -1.43 3.74
N HIS A 46 -1.44 -1.24 2.45
CA HIS A 46 -2.41 -0.23 2.06
C HIS A 46 -3.28 -0.67 0.87
N VAL A 47 -4.44 -1.24 1.16
CA VAL A 47 -5.42 -1.65 0.14
C VAL A 47 -6.86 -1.37 0.56
N HIS A 48 -7.78 -1.28 -0.42
CA HIS A 48 -9.20 -1.03 -0.21
C HIS A 48 -10.05 -2.16 -0.77
N PHE A 49 -10.48 -3.11 0.06
CA PHE A 49 -11.32 -4.23 -0.37
C PHE A 49 -12.82 -3.92 -0.33
N ARG A 50 -13.19 -2.70 0.06
CA ARG A 50 -14.52 -2.14 -0.12
C ARG A 50 -15.69 -2.88 0.56
N GLU A 51 -15.47 -3.92 1.33
CA GLU A 51 -16.50 -4.62 2.13
C GLU A 51 -16.24 -4.46 3.63
N PRO A 52 -17.32 -4.17 4.35
CA PRO A 52 -18.75 -4.00 3.98
C PRO A 52 -19.03 -2.68 3.23
N GLY A 53 -20.20 -2.63 2.60
CA GLY A 53 -20.85 -1.41 2.10
C GLY A 53 -20.64 -1.05 0.63
N PHE A 54 -19.50 -1.42 0.03
CA PHE A 54 -19.15 -1.03 -1.35
C PHE A 54 -18.74 -2.21 -2.22
N SER A 55 -19.35 -3.37 -2.02
CA SER A 55 -19.04 -4.62 -2.72
C SER A 55 -19.17 -4.54 -4.25
N TYR A 56 -19.89 -3.53 -4.76
CA TYR A 56 -19.97 -3.28 -6.19
C TYR A 56 -18.63 -2.80 -6.80
N LYS A 57 -17.75 -2.18 -5.98
CA LYS A 57 -16.41 -1.73 -6.38
C LYS A 57 -15.36 -2.83 -6.26
N GLU A 58 -15.41 -3.57 -5.14
CA GLU A 58 -14.52 -4.69 -4.83
C GLU A 58 -15.13 -5.52 -3.70
N THR A 59 -14.75 -6.79 -3.60
CA THR A 59 -15.07 -7.67 -2.47
C THR A 59 -13.80 -8.19 -1.83
N VAL A 60 -13.88 -8.65 -0.58
CA VAL A 60 -12.75 -9.32 0.08
C VAL A 60 -12.25 -10.49 -0.76
N ARG A 61 -13.16 -11.25 -1.40
CA ARG A 61 -12.81 -12.38 -2.26
C ARG A 61 -12.07 -11.94 -3.53
N THR A 62 -12.60 -10.96 -4.28
CA THR A 62 -11.96 -10.51 -5.53
C THR A 62 -10.69 -9.72 -5.26
N GLY A 63 -10.63 -8.92 -4.19
CA GLY A 63 -9.42 -8.24 -3.75
C GLY A 63 -8.32 -9.21 -3.32
N SER A 64 -8.65 -10.27 -2.57
CA SER A 64 -7.67 -11.30 -2.21
C SER A 64 -7.20 -12.13 -3.41
N LEU A 65 -8.05 -12.36 -4.43
CA LEU A 65 -7.61 -12.95 -5.71
C LEU A 65 -6.67 -12.02 -6.48
N SER A 66 -6.97 -10.71 -6.52
CA SER A 66 -6.11 -9.71 -7.14
C SER A 66 -4.75 -9.63 -6.43
N ALA A 67 -4.75 -9.64 -5.09
CA ALA A 67 -3.53 -9.67 -4.30
C ALA A 67 -2.71 -10.93 -4.58
N ALA A 68 -3.34 -12.11 -4.58
CA ALA A 68 -2.66 -13.35 -4.93
C ALA A 68 -2.08 -13.32 -6.34
N ALA A 69 -2.81 -12.78 -7.35
CA ALA A 69 -2.32 -12.61 -8.70
C ALA A 69 -1.13 -11.62 -8.81
N GLY A 70 -0.96 -10.75 -7.82
CA GLY A 70 0.21 -9.88 -7.65
C GLY A 70 1.32 -10.47 -6.79
N GLY A 71 1.18 -11.72 -6.31
CA GLY A 71 2.18 -12.39 -5.46
C GLY A 71 2.09 -12.03 -3.97
N TYR A 72 1.05 -11.33 -3.56
CA TYR A 72 0.80 -10.98 -2.16
C TYR A 72 0.13 -12.12 -1.42
N THR A 73 0.56 -12.34 -0.19
CA THR A 73 -0.01 -13.33 0.73
C THR A 73 -0.60 -12.71 1.98
N ASP A 74 -0.32 -11.44 2.20
CA ASP A 74 -0.92 -10.64 3.26
C ASP A 74 -1.18 -9.22 2.78
N VAL A 75 -2.32 -8.66 3.21
CA VAL A 75 -2.69 -7.27 2.93
C VAL A 75 -3.34 -6.63 4.15
N CYS A 76 -3.14 -5.31 4.33
CA CYS A 76 -3.82 -4.53 5.37
C CYS A 76 -4.89 -3.66 4.72
N THR A 77 -6.15 -3.77 5.18
CA THR A 77 -7.30 -3.12 4.54
C THR A 77 -7.74 -1.88 5.28
N MET A 78 -7.82 -0.75 4.55
CA MET A 78 -8.20 0.56 5.06
C MET A 78 -9.66 0.61 5.54
N PRO A 79 -9.98 1.49 6.53
CA PRO A 79 -11.27 1.49 7.22
C PRO A 79 -12.38 2.27 6.53
N ASN A 80 -12.15 2.90 5.38
CA ASN A 80 -13.15 3.72 4.67
C ASN A 80 -14.26 2.88 4.03
N LEU A 81 -15.07 2.26 4.89
CA LEU A 81 -16.13 1.31 4.60
C LEU A 81 -17.51 1.84 5.05
N ASN A 82 -18.57 1.03 4.87
CA ASN A 82 -19.90 1.32 5.38
C ASN A 82 -20.57 0.04 5.91
N PRO A 83 -20.68 -0.12 7.25
CA PRO A 83 -20.22 0.84 8.26
C PRO A 83 -18.70 0.98 8.32
N VAL A 84 -18.23 2.16 8.76
CA VAL A 84 -16.81 2.37 9.12
C VAL A 84 -16.50 1.51 10.36
N PRO A 85 -15.37 0.77 10.41
CA PRO A 85 -14.98 -0.03 11.57
C PRO A 85 -14.46 0.86 12.72
N ASP A 86 -15.35 1.62 13.32
CA ASP A 86 -15.11 2.58 14.41
C ASP A 86 -15.58 2.08 15.79
N SER A 87 -16.10 0.87 15.84
CA SER A 87 -16.53 0.15 17.03
C SER A 87 -16.28 -1.35 16.90
N VAL A 88 -16.33 -2.07 18.01
CA VAL A 88 -16.23 -3.54 18.02
C VAL A 88 -17.27 -4.19 17.12
N GLU A 89 -18.48 -3.66 17.09
CA GLU A 89 -19.58 -4.21 16.29
C GLU A 89 -19.29 -4.04 14.79
N HIS A 90 -18.94 -2.84 14.35
CA HIS A 90 -18.63 -2.57 12.94
C HIS A 90 -17.38 -3.30 12.45
N LEU A 91 -16.32 -3.35 13.27
CA LEU A 91 -15.12 -4.12 12.94
C LEU A 91 -15.44 -5.62 12.84
N ARG A 92 -16.34 -6.15 13.69
CA ARG A 92 -16.77 -7.55 13.62
C ARG A 92 -17.46 -7.87 12.31
N GLU A 93 -18.30 -6.98 11.78
CA GLU A 93 -18.92 -7.19 10.45
C GLU A 93 -17.86 -7.41 9.38
N GLN A 94 -16.82 -6.58 9.34
CA GLN A 94 -15.71 -6.72 8.40
C GLN A 94 -14.93 -8.03 8.62
N THR A 95 -14.59 -8.35 9.88
CA THR A 95 -13.81 -9.56 10.20
C THR A 95 -14.56 -10.84 9.89
N GLU A 96 -15.87 -10.89 10.02
CA GLU A 96 -16.69 -12.05 9.62
C GLU A 96 -16.70 -12.24 8.10
N ILE A 97 -16.74 -11.15 7.31
CA ILE A 97 -16.58 -11.23 5.86
C ILE A 97 -15.18 -11.74 5.50
N ILE A 98 -14.14 -11.21 6.15
CA ILE A 98 -12.76 -11.65 5.93
C ILE A 98 -12.62 -13.15 6.22
N LYS A 99 -13.10 -13.64 7.34
CA LYS A 99 -13.03 -15.07 7.70
C LYS A 99 -13.72 -15.97 6.68
N ARG A 100 -14.82 -15.52 6.08
CA ARG A 100 -15.60 -16.28 5.13
C ARG A 100 -15.00 -16.29 3.73
N ASP A 101 -14.48 -15.16 3.26
CA ASP A 101 -14.24 -14.88 1.84
C ASP A 101 -12.76 -14.67 1.47
N ALA A 102 -11.89 -14.39 2.44
CA ALA A 102 -10.48 -14.15 2.18
C ALA A 102 -9.74 -15.44 1.76
N LEU A 103 -8.87 -15.30 0.77
CA LEU A 103 -8.04 -16.39 0.25
C LEU A 103 -6.59 -16.30 0.73
N ILE A 104 -6.20 -15.14 1.24
CA ILE A 104 -4.89 -14.82 1.81
C ILE A 104 -5.07 -14.16 3.17
N GLY A 105 -4.00 -13.78 3.85
CA GLY A 105 -4.06 -12.98 5.07
C GLY A 105 -4.63 -11.57 4.77
N VAL A 106 -5.74 -11.21 5.43
CA VAL A 106 -6.35 -9.89 5.32
C VAL A 106 -6.49 -9.31 6.72
N HIS A 107 -5.82 -8.20 6.97
CA HIS A 107 -5.65 -7.58 8.29
C HIS A 107 -6.33 -6.21 8.29
N PRO A 108 -7.48 -6.03 8.96
CA PRO A 108 -8.21 -4.77 8.94
C PRO A 108 -7.58 -3.70 9.84
N TYR A 109 -7.64 -2.44 9.41
CA TYR A 109 -7.46 -1.29 10.28
C TYR A 109 -8.77 -0.95 11.00
N GLY A 110 -8.68 -0.50 12.27
CA GLY A 110 -9.76 0.21 12.93
C GLY A 110 -9.69 1.71 12.61
N ALA A 111 -10.84 2.39 12.59
CA ALA A 111 -10.86 3.83 12.42
C ALA A 111 -10.30 4.56 13.67
N ILE A 112 -9.63 5.71 13.46
CA ILE A 112 -9.19 6.59 14.54
C ILE A 112 -10.38 7.33 15.11
N THR A 113 -11.27 7.86 14.24
CA THR A 113 -12.41 8.65 14.64
C THR A 113 -13.73 8.04 14.18
N VAL A 114 -14.81 8.34 14.90
CA VAL A 114 -16.15 7.84 14.58
C VAL A 114 -16.57 8.28 13.18
N GLY A 115 -16.83 7.31 12.33
CA GLY A 115 -17.20 7.53 10.93
C GLY A 115 -16.14 8.25 10.11
N GLU A 116 -14.88 8.25 10.56
CA GLU A 116 -13.74 8.99 9.93
C GLU A 116 -14.06 10.49 9.76
N ARG A 117 -14.76 11.10 10.76
CA ARG A 117 -15.19 12.49 10.66
C ARG A 117 -14.28 13.50 11.35
N GLY A 118 -13.29 13.02 12.14
CA GLY A 118 -12.39 13.88 12.90
C GLY A 118 -13.06 14.63 14.06
N GLU A 119 -14.27 14.23 14.49
CA GLU A 119 -15.06 14.92 15.53
C GLU A 119 -14.92 14.27 16.91
N ARG A 120 -14.71 12.98 16.96
CA ARG A 120 -14.65 12.17 18.18
C ARG A 120 -13.84 10.89 17.93
N LEU A 121 -13.00 10.49 18.87
CA LEU A 121 -12.28 9.22 18.78
C LEU A 121 -13.23 8.01 18.77
N ALA A 122 -12.88 7.01 17.98
CA ALA A 122 -13.52 5.71 17.92
C ALA A 122 -13.23 4.88 19.19
N ASP A 123 -13.81 3.70 19.27
CA ASP A 123 -13.57 2.75 20.37
C ASP A 123 -12.24 2.00 20.16
N LEU A 124 -11.11 2.71 20.32
CA LEU A 124 -9.78 2.17 20.07
C LEU A 124 -9.48 0.96 20.98
N GLU A 125 -9.85 1.05 22.26
CA GLU A 125 -9.63 -0.01 23.24
C GLU A 125 -10.39 -1.28 22.87
N GLY A 126 -11.66 -1.16 22.52
CA GLY A 126 -12.49 -2.30 22.15
C GLY A 126 -12.03 -2.97 20.86
N MET A 127 -11.49 -2.22 19.91
CA MET A 127 -11.06 -2.73 18.60
C MET A 127 -9.63 -3.30 18.60
N ALA A 128 -8.78 -2.93 19.55
CA ALA A 128 -7.33 -3.17 19.52
C ALA A 128 -6.94 -4.63 19.26
N GLU A 129 -7.65 -5.60 19.82
CA GLU A 129 -7.33 -7.03 19.62
C GLU A 129 -7.65 -7.55 18.22
N ASN A 130 -8.57 -6.90 17.50
CA ASN A 130 -9.12 -7.38 16.25
C ASN A 130 -8.72 -6.52 15.03
N CYS A 131 -7.92 -5.47 15.21
CA CYS A 131 -7.35 -4.67 14.13
C CYS A 131 -5.81 -4.66 14.21
N ILE A 132 -5.17 -4.43 13.06
CA ILE A 132 -3.71 -4.41 12.99
C ILE A 132 -3.14 -3.08 13.52
N ALA A 133 -3.79 -1.96 13.21
CA ALA A 133 -3.46 -0.61 13.63
C ALA A 133 -4.69 0.30 13.43
N PHE A 134 -4.55 1.62 13.62
CA PHE A 134 -5.64 2.58 13.46
C PHE A 134 -5.35 3.59 12.34
N SER A 135 -6.38 3.88 11.52
CA SER A 135 -6.30 4.81 10.39
C SER A 135 -7.63 5.54 10.19
N ASP A 136 -7.57 6.79 9.71
CA ASP A 136 -8.70 7.50 9.07
C ASP A 136 -8.33 7.78 7.62
N ASP A 137 -8.04 6.71 6.87
CA ASP A 137 -7.55 6.84 5.50
C ASP A 137 -8.51 7.57 4.57
N GLY A 138 -7.93 8.45 3.72
CA GLY A 138 -8.63 9.29 2.77
C GLY A 138 -9.19 10.59 3.35
N ARG A 139 -8.98 10.90 4.65
CA ARG A 139 -9.46 12.15 5.26
C ARG A 139 -8.44 12.86 6.15
N GLY A 140 -7.54 12.15 6.77
CA GLY A 140 -6.61 12.69 7.76
C GLY A 140 -7.28 13.29 9.00
N VAL A 141 -6.67 13.16 10.16
CA VAL A 141 -7.15 13.79 11.40
C VAL A 141 -6.65 15.24 11.45
N GLN A 142 -7.56 16.21 11.33
CA GLN A 142 -7.21 17.63 11.22
C GLN A 142 -6.86 18.26 12.58
N ASP A 143 -7.56 17.89 13.66
CA ASP A 143 -7.35 18.46 14.98
C ASP A 143 -6.10 17.89 15.65
N THR A 144 -5.17 18.77 16.04
CA THR A 144 -3.89 18.39 16.66
C THR A 144 -4.07 17.73 18.04
N GLY A 145 -5.06 18.17 18.82
CA GLY A 145 -5.36 17.60 20.13
C GLY A 145 -5.91 16.18 20.01
N MET A 146 -6.81 15.96 19.06
CA MET A 146 -7.38 14.65 18.78
C MET A 146 -6.32 13.67 18.27
N MET A 147 -5.44 14.09 17.36
CA MET A 147 -4.34 13.23 16.90
C MET A 147 -3.38 12.88 18.05
N ARG A 148 -3.05 13.85 18.92
CA ARG A 148 -2.22 13.58 20.13
C ARG A 148 -2.89 12.55 21.03
N GLU A 149 -4.18 12.68 21.31
CA GLU A 149 -4.93 11.74 22.15
C GLU A 149 -4.99 10.36 21.47
N ALA A 150 -5.25 10.28 20.16
CA ALA A 150 -5.23 9.04 19.40
C ALA A 150 -3.87 8.33 19.51
N MET A 151 -2.76 9.06 19.34
CA MET A 151 -1.41 8.53 19.48
C MET A 151 -1.13 8.03 20.90
N GLN A 152 -1.57 8.76 21.94
CA GLN A 152 -1.40 8.34 23.34
C GLN A 152 -2.14 7.03 23.63
N ARG A 153 -3.38 6.90 23.17
CA ARG A 153 -4.22 5.70 23.34
C ARG A 153 -3.66 4.53 22.51
N ALA A 154 -3.31 4.75 21.24
CA ALA A 154 -2.69 3.72 20.42
C ALA A 154 -1.40 3.17 21.04
N LYS A 155 -0.51 4.07 21.54
CA LYS A 155 0.70 3.67 22.25
C LYS A 155 0.39 2.81 23.49
N ALA A 156 -0.58 3.21 24.30
CA ALA A 156 -0.97 2.45 25.50
C ALA A 156 -1.49 1.04 25.15
N LEU A 157 -2.08 0.88 23.96
CA LEU A 157 -2.58 -0.39 23.44
C LEU A 157 -1.51 -1.21 22.68
N GLY A 158 -0.28 -0.68 22.55
CA GLY A 158 0.76 -1.31 21.73
C GLY A 158 0.44 -1.28 20.23
N LYS A 159 -0.34 -0.31 19.79
CA LYS A 159 -0.78 -0.14 18.39
C LYS A 159 -0.12 1.08 17.76
N MET A 160 -0.15 1.14 16.44
CA MET A 160 0.40 2.19 15.60
C MET A 160 -0.73 3.05 15.02
N ILE A 161 -0.45 4.33 14.77
CA ILE A 161 -1.25 5.18 13.91
C ILE A 161 -0.70 5.09 12.49
N VAL A 162 -1.58 4.84 11.52
CA VAL A 162 -1.30 4.76 10.09
C VAL A 162 -2.09 5.86 9.41
N ALA A 163 -1.40 6.85 8.84
CA ALA A 163 -2.04 8.12 8.51
C ALA A 163 -1.96 8.47 7.02
N HIS A 164 -3.13 8.66 6.42
CA HIS A 164 -3.28 9.49 5.23
C HIS A 164 -3.08 10.95 5.66
N CYS A 165 -2.06 11.60 5.12
CA CYS A 165 -1.70 12.95 5.53
C CYS A 165 -2.21 13.97 4.51
N GLU A 166 -3.25 14.72 4.90
CA GLU A 166 -3.86 15.73 4.04
C GLU A 166 -4.50 16.84 4.88
N VAL A 167 -4.03 18.07 4.69
CA VAL A 167 -4.63 19.28 5.30
C VAL A 167 -5.78 19.73 4.42
N ASN A 168 -7.03 19.53 4.87
CA ASN A 168 -8.23 19.78 4.09
C ASN A 168 -8.35 21.24 3.61
N ASP A 169 -7.96 22.21 4.43
CA ASP A 169 -8.02 23.64 4.12
C ASP A 169 -7.09 24.05 2.96
N LEU A 170 -6.14 23.18 2.59
CA LEU A 170 -5.18 23.42 1.50
C LEU A 170 -5.56 22.72 0.20
N LEU A 171 -6.69 22.03 0.14
CA LEU A 171 -7.11 21.32 -1.07
C LEU A 171 -7.73 22.23 -2.13
N PHE A 172 -8.41 23.29 -1.72
CA PHE A 172 -9.06 24.29 -2.60
C PHE A 172 -9.97 23.67 -3.69
N GLY A 173 -10.54 22.48 -3.40
CA GLY A 173 -11.33 21.70 -4.34
C GLY A 173 -10.51 21.14 -5.51
N GLY A 174 -9.20 21.01 -5.35
CA GLY A 174 -8.28 20.38 -6.29
C GLY A 174 -8.54 18.88 -6.46
N TYR A 175 -8.05 18.32 -7.54
CA TYR A 175 -8.23 16.90 -7.89
C TYR A 175 -7.07 16.28 -8.67
N ILE A 176 -6.05 17.06 -8.99
CA ILE A 176 -4.73 16.64 -9.49
C ILE A 176 -3.67 17.54 -8.84
N HIS A 177 -2.38 17.30 -9.09
CA HIS A 177 -1.31 18.15 -8.61
C HIS A 177 -1.41 19.59 -9.10
N ASP A 178 -1.14 20.58 -8.23
CA ASP A 178 -0.97 21.99 -8.62
C ASP A 178 0.38 22.19 -9.34
N GLY A 179 0.46 21.59 -10.51
CA GLY A 179 1.65 21.54 -11.36
C GLY A 179 1.45 22.23 -12.71
N GLU A 180 2.37 21.94 -13.61
CA GLU A 180 2.36 22.50 -14.96
C GLU A 180 1.13 22.05 -15.75
N TYR A 181 0.77 20.75 -15.64
CA TYR A 181 -0.39 20.21 -16.33
C TYR A 181 -1.70 20.89 -15.90
N ALA A 182 -1.92 21.05 -14.59
CA ALA A 182 -3.12 21.70 -14.07
C ALA A 182 -3.26 23.14 -14.59
N ARG A 183 -2.17 23.92 -14.55
CA ARG A 183 -2.16 25.31 -15.06
C ARG A 183 -2.39 25.39 -16.55
N ALA A 184 -1.74 24.50 -17.34
CA ALA A 184 -1.86 24.49 -18.80
C ALA A 184 -3.25 24.11 -19.30
N HIS A 185 -3.97 23.26 -18.55
CA HIS A 185 -5.29 22.74 -18.96
C HIS A 185 -6.45 23.33 -18.14
N GLY A 186 -6.20 24.27 -17.23
CA GLY A 186 -7.23 24.95 -16.46
C GLY A 186 -7.87 24.09 -15.37
N HIS A 187 -7.15 23.12 -14.83
CA HIS A 187 -7.59 22.27 -13.73
C HIS A 187 -7.29 22.90 -12.36
N ARG A 188 -8.05 22.50 -11.33
CA ARG A 188 -7.77 22.85 -9.95
C ARG A 188 -6.74 21.90 -9.36
N GLY A 189 -5.67 22.46 -8.83
CA GLY A 189 -4.56 21.70 -8.26
C GLY A 189 -4.67 21.48 -6.76
N ILE A 190 -4.07 20.39 -6.29
CA ILE A 190 -3.79 20.08 -4.87
C ILE A 190 -2.31 20.43 -4.65
N CYS A 191 -2.03 21.39 -3.78
CA CYS A 191 -0.65 21.81 -3.49
C CYS A 191 0.10 20.73 -2.68
N SER A 192 1.43 20.75 -2.73
CA SER A 192 2.27 19.82 -1.97
C SER A 192 2.17 20.03 -0.46
N GLU A 193 1.93 21.26 -0.04
CA GLU A 193 1.71 21.65 1.36
C GLU A 193 0.57 20.89 2.02
N SER A 194 -0.43 20.47 1.27
CA SER A 194 -1.55 19.69 1.83
C SER A 194 -1.08 18.37 2.45
N GLU A 195 -0.05 17.73 1.90
CA GLU A 195 0.53 16.49 2.42
C GLU A 195 1.55 16.76 3.52
N TRP A 196 2.66 17.45 3.19
CA TRP A 196 3.80 17.50 4.08
C TRP A 196 3.57 18.33 5.36
N LYS A 197 2.63 19.29 5.38
CA LYS A 197 2.32 20.03 6.61
C LYS A 197 1.65 19.18 7.68
N GLN A 198 0.80 18.24 7.28
CA GLN A 198 0.27 17.27 8.25
C GLN A 198 1.37 16.32 8.72
N ILE A 199 2.24 15.85 7.82
CA ILE A 199 3.40 15.02 8.19
C ILE A 199 4.28 15.75 9.21
N GLU A 200 4.63 17.02 8.96
CA GLU A 200 5.43 17.83 9.88
C GLU A 200 4.80 17.92 11.27
N ARG A 201 3.48 18.16 11.33
CA ARG A 201 2.73 18.20 12.59
C ARG A 201 2.77 16.86 13.31
N ASP A 202 2.48 15.79 12.59
CA ASP A 202 2.32 14.46 13.17
C ASP A 202 3.66 13.86 13.60
N LEU A 203 4.76 14.16 12.91
CA LEU A 203 6.10 13.77 13.35
C LEU A 203 6.49 14.42 14.69
N LYS A 204 6.14 15.71 14.89
CA LYS A 204 6.35 16.39 16.19
C LYS A 204 5.52 15.73 17.29
N LEU A 205 4.28 15.36 17.02
CA LEU A 205 3.43 14.64 17.97
C LEU A 205 3.95 13.24 18.25
N CYS A 206 4.44 12.54 17.22
CA CYS A 206 5.01 11.22 17.35
C CYS A 206 6.25 11.22 18.27
N ASP A 207 7.15 12.19 18.11
CA ASP A 207 8.31 12.40 18.98
C ASP A 207 7.87 12.70 20.43
N GLU A 208 6.95 13.65 20.59
CA GLU A 208 6.42 14.10 21.89
C GLU A 208 5.76 12.92 22.66
N VAL A 209 4.94 12.13 21.97
CA VAL A 209 4.18 11.02 22.57
C VAL A 209 5.00 9.73 22.64
N GLY A 210 5.91 9.51 21.69
CA GLY A 210 6.64 8.25 21.50
C GLY A 210 5.74 7.11 21.02
N CYS A 211 4.75 7.40 20.18
CA CYS A 211 3.90 6.43 19.50
C CYS A 211 4.61 5.88 18.27
N ASP A 212 4.30 4.64 17.87
CA ASP A 212 4.65 4.15 16.54
C ASP A 212 3.75 4.81 15.50
N TYR A 213 4.35 5.33 14.43
CA TYR A 213 3.65 6.08 13.38
C TYR A 213 4.06 5.60 12.00
N HIS A 214 3.10 5.46 11.11
CA HIS A 214 3.34 5.11 9.71
C HIS A 214 2.64 6.10 8.78
N VAL A 215 3.40 6.67 7.85
CA VAL A 215 2.88 7.63 6.87
C VAL A 215 2.54 6.90 5.58
N CYS A 216 1.26 6.95 5.20
CA CYS A 216 0.75 6.33 3.98
C CYS A 216 1.26 7.06 2.74
N HIS A 217 1.45 6.32 1.64
CA HIS A 217 1.58 6.75 0.23
C HIS A 217 2.17 8.16 0.03
N ILE A 218 3.33 8.48 0.63
CA ILE A 218 3.96 9.79 0.46
C ILE A 218 4.26 10.07 -1.01
N SER A 219 4.05 11.33 -1.44
CA SER A 219 4.16 11.73 -2.83
C SER A 219 5.06 12.97 -3.06
N THR A 220 5.47 13.68 -2.00
CA THR A 220 6.22 14.94 -2.13
C THR A 220 7.66 14.81 -1.62
N LYS A 221 8.57 15.61 -2.19
CA LYS A 221 9.97 15.67 -1.78
C LYS A 221 10.14 16.17 -0.35
N GLU A 222 9.30 17.11 0.06
CA GLU A 222 9.32 17.65 1.43
C GLU A 222 8.94 16.57 2.44
N SER A 223 8.01 15.67 2.11
CA SER A 223 7.67 14.51 2.95
C SER A 223 8.86 13.59 3.14
N VAL A 224 9.63 13.32 2.08
CA VAL A 224 10.86 12.52 2.16
C VAL A 224 11.88 13.19 3.08
N GLU A 225 12.11 14.49 2.93
CA GLU A 225 13.06 15.25 3.74
C GLU A 225 12.68 15.26 5.22
N LEU A 226 11.40 15.51 5.54
CA LEU A 226 10.88 15.53 6.91
C LEU A 226 11.01 14.15 7.58
N ILE A 227 10.63 13.09 6.88
CA ILE A 227 10.71 11.73 7.43
C ILE A 227 12.16 11.29 7.59
N ARG A 228 13.05 11.64 6.66
CA ARG A 228 14.50 11.37 6.77
C ARG A 228 15.10 12.02 8.02
N ALA A 229 14.78 13.30 8.25
CA ALA A 229 15.22 14.03 9.44
C ALA A 229 14.66 13.40 10.72
N ALA A 230 13.36 13.12 10.77
CA ALA A 230 12.73 12.50 11.93
C ALA A 230 13.32 11.12 12.29
N LYS A 231 13.62 10.30 11.28
CA LYS A 231 14.30 9.00 11.49
C LYS A 231 15.71 9.18 12.04
N ALA A 232 16.46 10.17 11.56
CA ALA A 232 17.80 10.49 12.08
C ALA A 232 17.75 10.93 13.53
N ASP A 233 16.70 11.64 13.94
CA ASP A 233 16.46 12.08 15.32
C ASP A 233 15.88 10.97 16.22
N GLY A 234 15.64 9.76 15.66
CA GLY A 234 15.18 8.60 16.42
C GLY A 234 13.66 8.50 16.58
N VAL A 235 12.88 9.32 15.88
CA VAL A 235 11.41 9.22 15.87
C VAL A 235 10.98 7.88 15.30
N ARG A 236 10.01 7.23 15.94
CA ARG A 236 9.54 5.89 15.58
C ARG A 236 8.59 5.91 14.38
N VAL A 237 9.08 6.39 13.24
CA VAL A 237 8.32 6.56 12.01
C VAL A 237 8.78 5.62 10.89
N THR A 238 7.83 5.12 10.12
CA THR A 238 8.03 4.48 8.81
C THR A 238 7.10 5.13 7.80
N CYS A 239 7.36 4.93 6.51
CA CYS A 239 6.47 5.40 5.44
C CYS A 239 6.51 4.45 4.24
N GLU A 240 5.53 4.60 3.40
CA GLU A 240 5.38 3.90 2.13
C GLU A 240 5.18 4.87 0.97
N THR A 241 5.43 4.39 -0.25
CA THR A 241 5.02 5.06 -1.49
C THR A 241 4.54 4.03 -2.51
N GLY A 242 3.78 4.47 -3.51
CA GLY A 242 3.25 3.59 -4.55
C GLY A 242 4.16 3.47 -5.77
N PRO A 243 4.11 2.35 -6.53
CA PRO A 243 4.84 2.21 -7.79
C PRO A 243 4.53 3.33 -8.78
N HIS A 244 3.28 3.80 -8.81
CA HIS A 244 2.85 4.87 -9.70
C HIS A 244 3.52 6.22 -9.41
N TYR A 245 3.83 6.54 -8.15
CA TYR A 245 4.58 7.76 -7.78
C TYR A 245 6.07 7.67 -8.12
N LEU A 246 6.63 6.47 -8.22
CA LEU A 246 8.04 6.25 -8.59
C LEU A 246 8.27 6.24 -10.10
N ILE A 247 7.21 6.00 -10.89
CA ILE A 247 7.32 5.81 -12.34
C ILE A 247 6.74 6.99 -13.11
N LEU A 248 5.60 7.52 -12.65
CA LEU A 248 4.86 8.60 -13.30
C LEU A 248 5.03 9.93 -12.58
N SER A 249 4.79 11.01 -13.32
CA SER A 249 4.72 12.38 -12.81
C SER A 249 3.47 13.09 -13.37
N ASP A 250 3.28 14.36 -13.01
CA ASP A 250 2.20 15.19 -13.57
C ASP A 250 2.30 15.39 -15.09
N LYS A 251 3.47 15.15 -15.70
CA LYS A 251 3.66 15.20 -17.17
C LYS A 251 3.00 14.02 -17.89
N ASP A 252 2.73 12.93 -17.19
CA ASP A 252 2.11 11.73 -17.73
C ASP A 252 0.58 11.79 -17.69
N LEU A 253 0.01 12.86 -17.09
CA LEU A 253 -1.43 13.02 -16.96
C LEU A 253 -2.13 13.08 -18.31
N MET A 254 -3.32 12.50 -18.36
CA MET A 254 -4.25 12.55 -19.49
C MET A 254 -5.65 12.87 -19.00
N GLU A 255 -6.53 13.35 -19.86
CA GLU A 255 -7.93 13.68 -19.58
C GLU A 255 -8.80 12.42 -19.32
N HIS A 256 -8.32 11.54 -18.44
CA HIS A 256 -8.96 10.27 -18.17
C HIS A 256 -8.89 9.93 -16.67
N GLY A 257 -9.99 9.43 -16.10
CA GLY A 257 -10.10 9.10 -14.67
C GLY A 257 -9.07 8.10 -14.15
N ARG A 258 -8.45 7.26 -15.01
CA ARG A 258 -7.37 6.34 -14.63
C ARG A 258 -6.10 7.04 -14.14
N PHE A 259 -5.97 8.34 -14.34
CA PHE A 259 -4.87 9.17 -13.84
C PHE A 259 -5.25 9.95 -12.57
N LYS A 260 -6.46 9.71 -12.02
CA LYS A 260 -6.91 10.36 -10.79
C LYS A 260 -6.77 9.42 -9.59
N MET A 261 -5.83 9.75 -8.71
CA MET A 261 -5.59 9.12 -7.39
C MET A 261 -5.29 10.21 -6.36
N ASN A 262 -5.33 9.90 -5.10
CA ASN A 262 -4.98 10.80 -4.00
C ASN A 262 -4.05 10.09 -3.00
N PRO A 263 -2.83 10.60 -2.79
CA PRO A 263 -2.23 11.82 -3.37
C PRO A 263 -2.17 11.81 -4.91
N PRO A 264 -2.16 13.01 -5.56
CA PRO A 264 -2.01 13.06 -7.01
C PRO A 264 -0.58 12.77 -7.47
N LEU A 265 -0.40 12.39 -8.74
CA LEU A 265 0.92 12.34 -9.36
C LEU A 265 1.56 13.74 -9.29
N ARG A 266 2.73 13.83 -8.67
CA ARG A 266 3.44 15.08 -8.43
C ARG A 266 4.46 15.37 -9.54
N SER A 267 5.28 16.39 -9.32
CA SER A 267 6.32 16.80 -10.26
C SER A 267 7.43 15.75 -10.45
N GLU A 268 8.22 15.89 -11.50
CA GLU A 268 9.44 15.09 -11.70
C GLU A 268 10.43 15.21 -10.53
N ALA A 269 10.51 16.39 -9.90
CA ALA A 269 11.38 16.60 -8.74
C ALA A 269 10.91 15.78 -7.54
N ASP A 270 9.61 15.71 -7.31
CA ASP A 270 9.02 14.88 -6.26
C ASP A 270 9.27 13.40 -6.53
N LYS A 271 9.02 12.93 -7.77
CA LYS A 271 9.30 11.55 -8.19
C LYS A 271 10.75 11.17 -7.92
N ASN A 272 11.70 12.01 -8.31
CA ASN A 272 13.12 11.74 -8.11
C ASN A 272 13.49 11.66 -6.62
N ALA A 273 12.94 12.54 -5.78
CA ALA A 273 13.14 12.50 -4.33
C ALA A 273 12.56 11.21 -3.70
N LEU A 274 11.41 10.73 -4.19
CA LEU A 274 10.85 9.45 -3.74
C LEU A 274 11.76 8.28 -4.14
N ILE A 275 12.32 8.28 -5.34
CA ILE A 275 13.28 7.25 -5.79
C ILE A 275 14.52 7.26 -4.88
N GLU A 276 15.09 8.44 -4.60
CA GLU A 276 16.21 8.58 -3.66
C GLU A 276 15.84 8.06 -2.28
N GLY A 277 14.65 8.41 -1.76
CA GLY A 277 14.15 7.95 -0.47
C GLY A 277 13.95 6.43 -0.38
N VAL A 278 13.57 5.80 -1.49
CA VAL A 278 13.50 4.32 -1.59
C VAL A 278 14.89 3.71 -1.56
N LEU A 279 15.86 4.31 -2.24
CA LEU A 279 17.24 3.78 -2.35
C LEU A 279 18.01 3.96 -1.05
N ASP A 280 17.88 5.08 -0.36
CA ASP A 280 18.61 5.37 0.88
C ASP A 280 17.96 4.76 2.15
N GLY A 281 16.74 4.23 2.05
CA GLY A 281 16.02 3.59 3.16
C GLY A 281 15.11 4.51 3.95
N THR A 282 14.98 5.77 3.56
CA THR A 282 13.99 6.70 4.14
C THR A 282 12.59 6.17 3.93
N ILE A 283 12.25 5.75 2.72
CA ILE A 283 10.99 5.06 2.40
C ILE A 283 11.19 3.57 2.69
N SER A 284 10.37 3.05 3.57
CA SER A 284 10.56 1.73 4.15
C SER A 284 9.90 0.61 3.34
N MET A 285 8.80 0.90 2.62
CA MET A 285 8.01 -0.10 1.90
C MET A 285 7.34 0.47 0.66
N ILE A 286 7.01 -0.44 -0.25
CA ILE A 286 6.14 -0.19 -1.40
C ILE A 286 4.76 -0.71 -1.05
N ALA A 287 3.75 0.16 -1.12
CA ALA A 287 2.35 -0.21 -1.00
C ALA A 287 1.58 0.28 -2.23
N THR A 288 0.52 -0.40 -2.60
CA THR A 288 -0.13 -0.13 -3.89
C THR A 288 -1.16 0.98 -3.83
N ASP A 289 -1.73 1.23 -2.65
CA ASP A 289 -2.98 1.98 -2.53
C ASP A 289 -4.02 1.46 -3.53
N HIS A 290 -4.18 0.12 -3.57
CA HIS A 290 -5.15 -0.53 -4.45
C HIS A 290 -6.56 -0.08 -4.07
N ALA A 291 -7.09 0.88 -4.84
CA ALA A 291 -8.35 1.57 -4.56
C ALA A 291 -9.34 1.43 -5.72
N PRO A 292 -9.96 0.25 -5.88
CA PRO A 292 -10.87 -0.05 -6.98
C PRO A 292 -12.15 0.77 -6.91
N HIS A 293 -12.63 1.16 -8.09
CA HIS A 293 -13.90 1.84 -8.34
C HIS A 293 -14.59 1.25 -9.56
N SER A 294 -15.90 1.46 -9.67
CA SER A 294 -16.66 1.00 -10.83
C SER A 294 -16.27 1.77 -12.10
N VAL A 295 -16.60 1.20 -13.26
CA VAL A 295 -16.37 1.85 -14.56
C VAL A 295 -17.07 3.21 -14.62
N GLU A 296 -18.30 3.30 -14.12
CA GLU A 296 -19.08 4.54 -14.09
C GLU A 296 -18.42 5.62 -13.23
N GLU A 297 -17.79 5.25 -12.12
CA GLU A 297 -17.08 6.17 -11.26
C GLU A 297 -15.77 6.66 -11.86
N LYS A 298 -15.13 5.86 -12.73
CA LYS A 298 -13.83 6.17 -13.36
C LYS A 298 -13.92 6.71 -14.79
N SER A 299 -15.11 6.73 -15.41
CA SER A 299 -15.32 7.21 -16.80
C SER A 299 -15.72 8.68 -16.91
N ARG A 300 -15.55 9.48 -15.85
CA ARG A 300 -16.03 10.88 -15.77
C ARG A 300 -14.94 11.92 -15.97
N GLY A 301 -13.82 11.57 -16.64
CA GLY A 301 -12.65 12.44 -16.82
C GLY A 301 -11.88 12.67 -15.50
N LEU A 302 -10.89 13.56 -15.52
CA LEU A 302 -10.07 13.85 -14.33
C LEU A 302 -10.90 14.48 -13.21
N GLU A 303 -11.72 15.50 -13.50
CA GLU A 303 -12.41 16.26 -12.45
C GLU A 303 -13.46 15.43 -11.69
N LYS A 304 -14.29 14.68 -12.41
CA LYS A 304 -15.49 14.05 -11.84
C LYS A 304 -15.35 12.58 -11.50
N SER A 305 -14.26 11.93 -11.91
CA SER A 305 -13.98 10.55 -11.52
C SER A 305 -13.64 10.46 -10.04
N ALA A 306 -13.90 9.31 -9.43
CA ALA A 306 -13.46 9.01 -8.07
C ALA A 306 -11.92 8.92 -7.99
N PHE A 307 -11.34 9.28 -6.85
CA PHE A 307 -9.94 9.07 -6.54
C PHE A 307 -9.65 7.58 -6.32
N GLY A 308 -8.58 7.08 -6.93
CA GLY A 308 -8.09 5.71 -6.75
C GLY A 308 -7.86 4.97 -8.05
N ILE A 309 -6.87 4.08 -8.03
CA ILE A 309 -6.48 3.18 -9.11
C ILE A 309 -6.29 1.77 -8.57
N VAL A 310 -6.20 0.77 -9.45
CA VAL A 310 -5.82 -0.58 -9.07
C VAL A 310 -4.33 -0.80 -9.27
N GLY A 311 -3.65 -1.45 -8.33
CA GLY A 311 -2.19 -1.59 -8.33
C GLY A 311 -1.66 -2.99 -8.02
N LEU A 312 -2.41 -3.84 -7.29
CA LEU A 312 -1.90 -5.12 -6.77
C LEU A 312 -1.29 -6.02 -7.85
N GLU A 313 -1.98 -6.20 -8.98
CA GLU A 313 -1.56 -7.15 -10.03
C GLU A 313 -0.39 -6.64 -10.89
N THR A 314 -0.03 -5.37 -10.76
CA THR A 314 1.03 -4.75 -11.56
C THR A 314 2.24 -4.26 -10.75
N ALA A 315 2.14 -4.18 -9.42
CA ALA A 315 3.17 -3.57 -8.57
C ALA A 315 4.54 -4.24 -8.73
N PHE A 316 4.64 -5.56 -8.54
CA PHE A 316 5.93 -6.25 -8.69
C PHE A 316 6.49 -6.15 -10.13
N PRO A 317 5.73 -6.42 -11.20
CA PRO A 317 6.21 -6.23 -12.56
C PRO A 317 6.69 -4.80 -12.87
N LEU A 318 5.98 -3.78 -12.36
CA LEU A 318 6.39 -2.38 -12.51
C LEU A 318 7.73 -2.12 -11.83
N MET A 319 7.86 -2.49 -10.57
CA MET A 319 9.10 -2.30 -9.80
C MET A 319 10.26 -3.11 -10.38
N TYR A 320 10.01 -4.36 -10.77
CA TYR A 320 11.01 -5.20 -11.40
C TYR A 320 11.50 -4.60 -12.72
N THR A 321 10.58 -4.22 -13.62
CA THR A 321 10.90 -3.72 -14.95
C THR A 321 11.65 -2.39 -14.90
N HIS A 322 11.18 -1.44 -14.09
CA HIS A 322 11.70 -0.08 -14.09
C HIS A 322 12.93 0.10 -13.19
N PHE A 323 13.11 -0.72 -12.15
CA PHE A 323 14.16 -0.50 -11.17
C PHE A 323 15.19 -1.63 -11.09
N VAL A 324 14.73 -2.89 -11.07
CA VAL A 324 15.68 -4.02 -10.94
C VAL A 324 16.32 -4.37 -12.26
N LYS A 325 15.52 -4.53 -13.31
CA LYS A 325 16.00 -4.89 -14.65
C LYS A 325 16.90 -3.80 -15.26
N THR A 326 16.71 -2.55 -14.87
CA THR A 326 17.54 -1.41 -15.25
C THR A 326 18.81 -1.24 -14.40
N GLY A 327 18.94 -2.00 -13.30
CA GLY A 327 20.08 -1.94 -12.39
C GLY A 327 20.06 -0.76 -11.40
N ILE A 328 18.93 -0.03 -11.29
CA ILE A 328 18.77 1.06 -10.31
C ILE A 328 18.65 0.50 -8.89
N MET A 329 18.04 -0.67 -8.73
CA MET A 329 17.80 -1.34 -7.46
C MET A 329 18.17 -2.83 -7.56
N SER A 330 18.68 -3.42 -6.47
CA SER A 330 18.86 -4.86 -6.41
C SER A 330 17.53 -5.60 -6.17
N MET A 331 17.47 -6.89 -6.54
CA MET A 331 16.29 -7.71 -6.26
C MET A 331 16.05 -7.87 -4.75
N GLU A 332 17.12 -8.02 -3.98
CA GLU A 332 17.03 -8.14 -2.51
C GLU A 332 16.39 -6.90 -1.91
N ARG A 333 16.77 -5.70 -2.39
CA ARG A 333 16.16 -4.44 -1.93
C ARG A 333 14.67 -4.39 -2.28
N LEU A 334 14.27 -4.83 -3.47
CA LEU A 334 12.87 -4.89 -3.86
C LEU A 334 12.07 -5.86 -2.94
N VAL A 335 12.64 -7.02 -2.63
CA VAL A 335 12.01 -7.98 -1.70
C VAL A 335 11.91 -7.41 -0.29
N ASP A 336 12.93 -6.69 0.20
CA ASP A 336 12.86 -5.99 1.48
C ASP A 336 11.67 -5.00 1.50
N LEU A 337 11.49 -4.21 0.43
CA LEU A 337 10.44 -3.19 0.32
C LEU A 337 9.02 -3.77 0.17
N MET A 338 8.87 -4.89 -0.51
CA MET A 338 7.55 -5.49 -0.80
C MET A 338 7.17 -6.62 0.16
N CYS A 339 8.10 -7.09 1.00
CA CYS A 339 7.84 -8.21 1.90
C CYS A 339 8.33 -7.95 3.33
N TYR A 340 9.67 -7.95 3.52
CA TYR A 340 10.23 -8.05 4.86
C TYR A 340 9.97 -6.82 5.73
N ASN A 341 10.17 -5.61 5.20
CA ASN A 341 9.99 -4.38 5.98
C ASN A 341 8.53 -4.18 6.43
N ALA A 342 7.57 -4.47 5.54
CA ALA A 342 6.15 -4.43 5.88
C ALA A 342 5.82 -5.43 6.99
N ARG A 343 6.27 -6.66 6.85
CA ARG A 343 6.02 -7.72 7.84
C ARG A 343 6.67 -7.44 9.19
N GLU A 344 7.91 -6.97 9.20
CA GLU A 344 8.61 -6.58 10.43
C GLU A 344 7.88 -5.45 11.15
N ARG A 345 7.45 -4.42 10.41
CA ARG A 345 6.78 -3.25 10.99
C ARG A 345 5.41 -3.58 11.57
N PHE A 346 4.66 -4.44 10.89
CA PHE A 346 3.28 -4.78 11.25
C PHE A 346 3.17 -6.11 12.04
N GLY A 347 4.29 -6.75 12.36
CA GLY A 347 4.32 -7.99 13.15
C GLY A 347 3.73 -9.20 12.42
N LEU A 348 3.80 -9.24 11.08
CA LEU A 348 3.23 -10.30 10.27
C LEU A 348 4.30 -11.34 9.88
N PRO A 349 4.15 -12.63 10.21
CA PRO A 349 5.13 -13.65 9.81
C PRO A 349 5.07 -13.92 8.30
N VAL A 350 6.18 -14.34 7.70
CA VAL A 350 6.21 -14.81 6.31
C VAL A 350 5.51 -16.16 6.17
N GLY A 351 5.69 -17.06 7.14
CA GLY A 351 5.10 -18.39 7.13
C GLY A 351 5.56 -19.26 5.96
N GLU A 352 4.71 -20.22 5.54
CA GLU A 352 4.91 -21.09 4.38
C GLU A 352 4.23 -20.54 3.12
N SER A 353 4.36 -19.22 2.92
CA SER A 353 3.67 -18.50 1.84
C SER A 353 4.68 -17.89 0.87
N PHE A 354 4.48 -18.10 -0.43
CA PHE A 354 5.40 -17.64 -1.47
C PHE A 354 4.71 -17.36 -2.80
N SER A 355 5.39 -16.67 -3.69
CA SER A 355 4.95 -16.45 -5.07
C SER A 355 5.98 -16.95 -6.09
N VAL A 356 5.52 -17.35 -7.27
CA VAL A 356 6.31 -17.93 -8.35
C VAL A 356 6.18 -17.10 -9.61
N TRP A 357 7.32 -16.78 -10.23
CA TRP A 357 7.40 -15.84 -11.33
C TRP A 357 8.32 -16.32 -12.45
N LEU A 358 8.03 -15.91 -13.69
CA LEU A 358 8.94 -15.95 -14.84
C LEU A 358 9.43 -14.53 -15.11
N LEU A 359 10.64 -14.25 -14.68
CA LEU A 359 11.18 -12.86 -14.71
C LEU A 359 11.57 -12.39 -16.10
N ASP A 360 11.98 -13.32 -16.98
CA ASP A 360 12.40 -12.99 -18.34
C ASP A 360 11.25 -12.93 -19.35
N GLU A 361 10.04 -13.31 -18.94
CA GLU A 361 8.84 -13.19 -19.78
C GLU A 361 8.27 -11.77 -19.73
N GLU A 362 7.93 -11.26 -20.90
CA GLU A 362 7.28 -9.96 -21.10
C GLU A 362 5.78 -10.16 -21.32
N PHE A 363 4.98 -9.21 -20.83
CA PHE A 363 3.55 -9.15 -21.09
C PHE A 363 3.08 -7.71 -21.25
N THR A 364 1.90 -7.53 -21.84
CA THR A 364 1.25 -6.22 -21.95
C THR A 364 0.15 -6.13 -20.88
N VAL A 365 0.14 -5.04 -20.12
CA VAL A 365 -0.89 -4.79 -19.10
C VAL A 365 -2.26 -4.65 -19.77
N ASN A 366 -3.15 -5.59 -19.47
CA ASN A 366 -4.53 -5.58 -19.92
C ASN A 366 -5.47 -5.60 -18.71
N PRO A 367 -6.10 -4.48 -18.34
CA PRO A 367 -6.98 -4.40 -17.17
C PRO A 367 -8.17 -5.39 -17.21
N GLU A 368 -8.62 -5.79 -18.41
CA GLU A 368 -9.72 -6.76 -18.55
C GLU A 368 -9.36 -8.16 -18.05
N SER A 369 -8.06 -8.46 -17.92
CA SER A 369 -7.59 -9.74 -17.37
C SER A 369 -7.47 -9.72 -15.84
N PHE A 370 -7.59 -8.58 -15.18
CA PHE A 370 -7.42 -8.45 -13.73
C PHE A 370 -8.46 -9.24 -12.94
N LYS A 371 -8.03 -9.74 -11.79
CA LYS A 371 -8.90 -10.44 -10.82
C LYS A 371 -9.72 -9.45 -9.98
N SER A 372 -9.17 -8.25 -9.75
CA SER A 372 -9.92 -7.14 -9.17
C SER A 372 -11.18 -6.83 -9.98
N LYS A 373 -12.22 -6.29 -9.34
CA LYS A 373 -13.37 -5.71 -10.05
C LYS A 373 -13.04 -4.36 -10.67
N GLY A 374 -12.07 -3.63 -10.12
CA GLY A 374 -11.55 -2.38 -10.68
C GLY A 374 -10.74 -2.61 -11.95
N ARG A 375 -10.77 -1.62 -12.86
CA ARG A 375 -10.06 -1.64 -14.14
C ARG A 375 -9.20 -0.42 -14.39
N ALA A 376 -9.31 0.60 -13.52
CA ALA A 376 -8.62 1.87 -13.72
C ALA A 376 -7.16 1.77 -13.29
N THR A 377 -6.26 1.72 -14.26
CA THR A 377 -4.80 1.81 -14.07
C THR A 377 -4.18 2.73 -15.12
N PRO A 378 -3.25 3.62 -14.74
CA PRO A 378 -2.53 4.45 -15.72
C PRO A 378 -1.57 3.63 -16.61
N PHE A 379 -1.31 2.37 -16.24
CA PHE A 379 -0.36 1.48 -16.93
C PHE A 379 -0.99 0.58 -18.00
N GLU A 380 -2.26 0.77 -18.35
CA GLU A 380 -2.89 0.02 -19.45
C GLU A 380 -2.07 0.12 -20.75
N GLY A 381 -1.76 -1.03 -21.33
CA GLY A 381 -0.93 -1.14 -22.54
C GLY A 381 0.58 -1.09 -22.30
N ALA A 382 1.04 -0.88 -21.06
CA ALA A 382 2.46 -0.93 -20.74
C ALA A 382 3.03 -2.34 -20.94
N ARG A 383 4.26 -2.42 -21.43
CA ARG A 383 5.01 -3.68 -21.56
C ARG A 383 5.89 -3.86 -20.34
N LEU A 384 5.66 -4.93 -19.60
CA LEU A 384 6.34 -5.23 -18.36
C LEU A 384 6.95 -6.64 -18.39
N PHE A 385 8.00 -6.83 -17.61
CA PHE A 385 8.62 -8.13 -17.36
C PHE A 385 8.19 -8.69 -16.00
N GLY A 386 8.22 -10.01 -15.87
CA GLY A 386 7.84 -10.70 -14.64
C GLY A 386 6.39 -11.19 -14.69
N VAL A 387 6.19 -12.36 -15.30
CA VAL A 387 4.87 -13.00 -15.38
C VAL A 387 4.63 -13.83 -14.13
N HIS A 388 3.55 -13.52 -13.41
CA HIS A 388 3.09 -14.30 -12.26
C HIS A 388 2.59 -15.68 -12.70
N LYS A 389 2.97 -16.74 -11.97
CA LYS A 389 2.55 -18.13 -12.26
C LYS A 389 1.69 -18.72 -11.17
N ALA A 390 2.04 -18.50 -9.92
CA ALA A 390 1.29 -19.02 -8.79
C ALA A 390 1.58 -18.21 -7.51
N THR A 391 0.63 -18.20 -6.62
CA THR A 391 0.81 -17.81 -5.22
C THR A 391 0.39 -18.96 -4.33
N VAL A 392 1.24 -19.29 -3.38
CA VAL A 392 0.99 -20.31 -2.37
C VAL A 392 0.81 -19.60 -1.03
N TYR A 393 -0.33 -19.82 -0.40
CA TYR A 393 -0.64 -19.30 0.92
C TYR A 393 -0.86 -20.45 1.90
N ASN A 394 -0.03 -20.52 2.96
CA ASN A 394 -0.06 -21.61 3.95
C ASN A 394 -0.10 -23.01 3.29
N GLY A 395 0.78 -23.23 2.31
CA GLY A 395 0.92 -24.50 1.60
C GLY A 395 -0.17 -24.80 0.54
N LYS A 396 -1.11 -23.89 0.30
CA LYS A 396 -2.17 -24.04 -0.71
C LYS A 396 -1.96 -23.08 -1.88
N VAL A 397 -2.06 -23.59 -3.10
CA VAL A 397 -2.08 -22.76 -4.31
C VAL A 397 -3.42 -22.03 -4.39
N ILE A 398 -3.37 -20.72 -4.60
CA ILE A 398 -4.54 -19.84 -4.73
C ILE A 398 -4.89 -19.65 -6.21
#